data_5badc29be864d2f84337bf1b4e0c0d25
#
_entry.id   5badc29be864d2f84337bf1b4e0c0d25
#
_cell.length_a   1.000
_cell.length_b   1.000
_cell.length_c   1.000
_cell.angle_alpha   90.00
_cell.angle_beta   90.00
_cell.angle_gamma   90.00
#
_symmetry.space_group_name_H-M   'P 1'
#
loop_
_entity.id
_entity.type
_entity.pdbx_description
1 polymer ?
#
loop_
_entity_poly.entity_id
_entity_poly.type
_entity_poly.pdbx_seq_one_letter_code
_entity_poly.pdbx_strand_id
1 'polypeptide(L)'
;GSEMCIRDSNDIETIDVLKDAAATALYGARAMNGVVVITTKRGKEGKPRIHYSGNYTVRTKPRYSEFNIMNSADQMSVYAEMERKGLLTSDIVNNQSSGIYGIMYNRINTWDESKQQYLLENTYAARHNFLMEHAAANTDWFDLLFTNSIMNEHTLSVSSGSQKSKSYISLGFLNDPGWTVADKVNRITMNFRNDYQLNDKI
;
A
#
# COMPACT_ATOMS: atom_id res chain seq x y z
N GLY A 1 17.75 22.71 -2.36
CA GLY A 1 16.74 22.34 -1.39
C GLY A 1 15.70 21.45 -2.05
N SER A 2 15.38 20.32 -1.47
CA SER A 2 14.39 19.39 -1.98
C SER A 2 12.99 19.97 -1.85
N GLU A 3 12.52 20.62 -2.89
CA GLU A 3 11.14 21.13 -2.97
C GLU A 3 10.09 20.01 -3.20
N MET A 4 10.50 18.74 -3.14
CA MET A 4 9.64 17.59 -3.48
C MET A 4 8.51 17.32 -2.48
N CYS A 5 8.54 17.88 -1.27
CA CYS A 5 7.54 17.58 -0.25
C CYS A 5 6.32 18.50 -0.21
N ILE A 6 6.22 19.48 -1.09
CA ILE A 6 5.26 20.59 -0.91
C ILE A 6 4.25 20.71 -2.07
N ARG A 7 4.35 19.87 -3.08
CA ARG A 7 3.48 20.04 -4.27
C ARG A 7 2.31 19.08 -4.21
N ASP A 8 1.15 19.63 -3.93
CA ASP A 8 -0.10 18.96 -4.17
C ASP A 8 -0.29 18.78 -5.68
N SER A 9 -0.73 17.59 -6.11
CA SER A 9 -1.04 17.31 -7.51
C SER A 9 -2.08 18.28 -8.09
N ASN A 10 -2.96 18.79 -7.24
CA ASN A 10 -3.97 19.79 -7.62
C ASN A 10 -3.38 21.16 -7.95
N ASP A 11 -2.16 21.46 -7.51
CA ASP A 11 -1.45 22.74 -7.82
C ASP A 11 -0.56 22.65 -9.06
N ILE A 12 -0.46 21.48 -9.70
CA ILE A 12 0.30 21.28 -10.92
C ILE A 12 -0.51 21.76 -12.13
N GLU A 13 0.11 22.55 -12.99
CA GLU A 13 -0.46 22.99 -14.27
C GLU A 13 0.01 22.07 -15.41
N THR A 14 1.34 21.81 -15.51
CA THR A 14 1.92 20.90 -16.52
C THR A 14 3.05 20.05 -15.95
N ILE A 15 3.25 18.88 -16.54
CA ILE A 15 4.39 18.00 -16.32
C ILE A 15 5.01 17.70 -17.67
N ASP A 16 6.21 18.25 -17.92
CA ASP A 16 6.93 18.08 -19.16
C ASP A 16 8.15 17.18 -18.94
N VAL A 17 8.27 16.11 -19.73
CA VAL A 17 9.41 15.19 -19.67
C VAL A 17 10.34 15.48 -20.84
N LEU A 18 11.47 16.11 -20.54
CA LEU A 18 12.52 16.43 -21.52
C LEU A 18 13.53 15.29 -21.57
N LYS A 19 13.63 14.60 -22.70
CA LYS A 19 14.52 13.42 -22.86
C LYS A 19 15.70 13.67 -23.81
N ASP A 20 15.75 14.83 -24.47
CA ASP A 20 16.67 15.11 -25.55
C ASP A 20 17.83 16.04 -25.16
N ALA A 21 18.70 16.34 -26.13
CA ALA A 21 19.81 17.29 -26.00
C ALA A 21 19.36 18.68 -25.48
N ALA A 22 18.09 19.07 -25.67
CA ALA A 22 17.51 20.29 -25.11
C ALA A 22 17.50 20.26 -23.57
N ALA A 23 17.31 19.09 -22.95
CA ALA A 23 17.36 18.94 -21.48
C ALA A 23 18.77 19.22 -20.95
N THR A 24 19.80 18.67 -21.62
CA THR A 24 21.21 18.87 -21.22
C THR A 24 21.69 20.30 -21.45
N ALA A 25 21.19 20.97 -22.48
CA ALA A 25 21.50 22.37 -22.77
C ALA A 25 20.98 23.33 -21.70
N LEU A 26 19.78 23.04 -21.14
CA LEU A 26 19.15 23.93 -20.16
C LEU A 26 19.54 23.59 -18.70
N TYR A 27 19.76 22.29 -18.39
CA TYR A 27 19.94 21.80 -17.03
C TYR A 27 21.30 21.15 -16.77
N GLY A 28 22.20 21.19 -17.77
CA GLY A 28 23.60 20.71 -17.69
C GLY A 28 23.74 19.18 -17.67
N ALA A 29 24.95 18.71 -17.37
CA ALA A 29 25.31 17.28 -17.44
C ALA A 29 24.47 16.35 -16.56
N ARG A 30 23.83 16.85 -15.52
CA ARG A 30 22.93 16.06 -14.66
C ARG A 30 21.64 15.63 -15.35
N ALA A 31 21.33 16.23 -16.48
CA ALA A 31 20.13 15.97 -17.27
C ALA A 31 20.31 14.88 -18.34
N MET A 32 21.44 14.15 -18.34
CA MET A 32 21.72 13.11 -19.37
C MET A 32 20.67 11.98 -19.42
N ASN A 33 19.99 11.71 -18.31
CA ASN A 33 18.93 10.69 -18.23
C ASN A 33 17.51 11.28 -18.41
N GLY A 34 17.41 12.56 -18.78
CA GLY A 34 16.18 13.31 -18.91
C GLY A 34 15.86 14.16 -17.68
N VAL A 35 14.95 15.11 -17.86
CA VAL A 35 14.46 16.05 -16.83
C VAL A 35 12.95 16.04 -16.82
N VAL A 36 12.36 15.96 -15.63
CA VAL A 36 10.93 16.20 -15.44
C VAL A 36 10.74 17.62 -14.94
N VAL A 37 10.12 18.45 -15.76
CA VAL A 37 9.80 19.84 -15.44
C VAL A 37 8.36 19.90 -14.96
N ILE A 38 8.17 20.34 -13.72
CA ILE A 38 6.84 20.49 -13.12
C ILE A 38 6.54 21.99 -13.02
N THR A 39 5.51 22.42 -13.73
CA THR A 39 5.02 23.79 -13.66
C THR A 39 3.79 23.85 -12.76
N THR A 40 3.84 24.71 -11.75
CA THR A 40 2.72 24.93 -10.84
C THR A 40 1.79 26.02 -11.35
N LYS A 41 0.50 25.93 -10.98
CA LYS A 41 -0.52 26.93 -11.30
C LYS A 41 -0.11 28.31 -10.81
N ARG A 42 -0.43 29.33 -11.61
CA ARG A 42 -0.14 30.72 -11.34
C ARG A 42 -1.41 31.57 -11.32
N GLY A 43 -1.33 32.73 -10.71
CA GLY A 43 -2.38 33.73 -10.80
C GLY A 43 -2.63 34.13 -12.24
N LYS A 44 -3.90 34.28 -12.63
CA LYS A 44 -4.32 34.74 -13.96
C LYS A 44 -4.92 36.13 -13.81
N GLU A 45 -4.69 37.00 -14.83
CA GLU A 45 -5.28 38.32 -14.89
C GLU A 45 -6.80 38.24 -14.96
N GLY A 46 -7.47 39.13 -14.24
CA GLY A 46 -8.91 39.24 -14.20
C GLY A 46 -9.50 39.16 -12.80
N LYS A 47 -10.82 39.06 -12.76
CA LYS A 47 -11.59 38.93 -11.50
C LYS A 47 -11.20 37.64 -10.74
N PRO A 48 -11.29 37.64 -9.42
CA PRO A 48 -11.03 36.44 -8.63
C PRO A 48 -11.85 35.24 -9.11
N ARG A 49 -11.17 34.16 -9.36
CA ARG A 49 -11.78 32.85 -9.73
C ARG A 49 -11.53 31.87 -8.60
N ILE A 50 -12.61 31.32 -8.09
CA ILE A 50 -12.58 30.29 -7.04
C ILE A 50 -12.79 28.95 -7.73
N HIS A 51 -11.95 27.98 -7.40
CA HIS A 51 -12.07 26.61 -7.86
C HIS A 51 -12.04 25.66 -6.66
N TYR A 52 -13.02 24.75 -6.60
CA TYR A 52 -13.07 23.68 -5.64
C TYR A 52 -13.00 22.34 -6.35
N SER A 53 -12.20 21.42 -5.81
CA SER A 53 -12.10 20.03 -6.25
C SER A 53 -12.27 19.10 -5.06
N GLY A 54 -13.09 18.06 -5.21
CA GLY A 54 -13.27 17.03 -4.21
C GLY A 54 -13.11 15.65 -4.85
N ASN A 55 -12.21 14.82 -4.30
CA ASN A 55 -11.96 13.46 -4.74
C ASN A 55 -12.30 12.49 -3.63
N TYR A 56 -13.03 11.44 -3.99
CA TYR A 56 -13.35 10.33 -3.10
C TYR A 56 -12.86 9.02 -3.73
N THR A 57 -12.05 8.29 -3.00
CA THR A 57 -11.57 6.97 -3.45
C THR A 57 -12.01 5.93 -2.45
N VAL A 58 -12.81 4.98 -2.92
CA VAL A 58 -13.26 3.83 -2.11
C VAL A 58 -12.31 2.67 -2.35
N ARG A 59 -11.79 2.11 -1.27
CA ARG A 59 -10.98 0.88 -1.28
C ARG A 59 -11.73 -0.18 -0.50
N THR A 60 -12.01 -1.30 -1.12
CA THR A 60 -12.64 -2.46 -0.47
C THR A 60 -11.57 -3.43 0.01
N LYS A 61 -11.81 -4.03 1.17
CA LYS A 61 -10.90 -5.08 1.66
C LYS A 61 -10.89 -6.26 0.69
N PRO A 62 -9.73 -6.91 0.47
CA PRO A 62 -9.65 -8.12 -0.32
C PRO A 62 -10.41 -9.25 0.38
N ARG A 63 -10.87 -10.23 -0.37
CA ARG A 63 -11.55 -11.43 0.14
C ARG A 63 -10.85 -12.68 -0.36
N TYR A 64 -10.83 -13.72 0.45
CA TYR A 64 -10.25 -15.01 0.05
C TYR A 64 -10.87 -15.56 -1.24
N SER A 65 -12.16 -15.30 -1.48
CA SER A 65 -12.86 -15.71 -2.70
C SER A 65 -12.34 -15.06 -3.99
N GLU A 66 -11.60 -13.96 -3.89
CA GLU A 66 -10.99 -13.26 -5.02
C GLU A 66 -9.61 -13.85 -5.39
N PHE A 67 -9.06 -14.71 -4.52
CA PHE A 67 -7.76 -15.35 -4.67
C PHE A 67 -7.92 -16.87 -4.71
N ASN A 68 -7.11 -17.52 -5.52
CA ASN A 68 -7.09 -18.99 -5.55
C ASN A 68 -6.18 -19.52 -4.42
N ILE A 69 -6.61 -19.32 -3.18
CA ILE A 69 -5.90 -19.71 -1.96
C ILE A 69 -6.74 -20.75 -1.22
N MET A 70 -6.09 -21.83 -0.79
CA MET A 70 -6.74 -22.84 0.05
C MET A 70 -7.00 -22.28 1.47
N ASN A 71 -8.16 -22.58 2.01
CA ASN A 71 -8.45 -22.37 3.43
C ASN A 71 -7.79 -23.46 4.29
N SER A 72 -7.89 -23.35 5.62
CA SER A 72 -7.27 -24.32 6.53
C SER A 72 -7.82 -25.73 6.35
N ALA A 73 -9.12 -25.87 6.11
CA ALA A 73 -9.74 -27.18 5.90
C ALA A 73 -9.25 -27.85 4.61
N ASP A 74 -9.20 -27.09 3.52
CA ASP A 74 -8.68 -27.57 2.23
C ASP A 74 -7.22 -27.99 2.33
N GLN A 75 -6.39 -27.18 3.01
CA GLN A 75 -4.98 -27.49 3.22
C GLN A 75 -4.79 -28.75 4.07
N MET A 76 -5.55 -28.90 5.14
CA MET A 76 -5.47 -30.11 5.97
C MET A 76 -5.96 -31.34 5.24
N SER A 77 -6.96 -31.24 4.36
CA SER A 77 -7.42 -32.34 3.53
C SER A 77 -6.34 -32.80 2.53
N VAL A 78 -5.60 -31.86 1.96
CA VAL A 78 -4.44 -32.16 1.08
C VAL A 78 -3.36 -32.90 1.87
N TYR A 79 -3.02 -32.46 3.07
CA TYR A 79 -2.03 -33.15 3.91
C TYR A 79 -2.46 -34.55 4.28
N ALA A 80 -3.72 -34.75 4.66
CA ALA A 80 -4.26 -36.07 4.95
C ALA A 80 -4.19 -37.02 3.75
N GLU A 81 -4.49 -36.51 2.53
CA GLU A 81 -4.41 -37.31 1.33
C GLU A 81 -2.94 -37.62 0.92
N MET A 82 -2.02 -36.66 1.11
CA MET A 82 -0.59 -36.88 0.89
C MET A 82 -0.03 -37.95 1.84
N GLU A 83 -0.45 -37.92 3.11
CA GLU A 83 -0.09 -38.96 4.08
C GLU A 83 -0.64 -40.32 3.66
N ARG A 84 -1.92 -40.38 3.29
CA ARG A 84 -2.55 -41.64 2.82
C ARG A 84 -1.82 -42.27 1.64
N LYS A 85 -1.27 -41.43 0.75
CA LYS A 85 -0.49 -41.87 -0.43
C LYS A 85 0.98 -42.15 -0.12
N GLY A 86 1.44 -41.91 1.10
CA GLY A 86 2.85 -42.07 1.48
C GLY A 86 3.79 -41.03 0.79
N LEU A 87 3.27 -39.88 0.41
CA LEU A 87 4.04 -38.83 -0.26
C LEU A 87 4.84 -37.96 0.72
N LEU A 88 4.49 -37.98 2.00
CA LEU A 88 5.17 -37.22 3.05
C LEU A 88 6.27 -38.08 3.68
N THR A 89 7.45 -38.05 3.06
CA THR A 89 8.63 -38.74 3.58
C THR A 89 9.32 -37.93 4.67
N SER A 90 10.10 -38.62 5.54
CA SER A 90 10.88 -37.97 6.58
C SER A 90 11.79 -36.85 6.07
N ASP A 91 12.37 -37.03 4.90
CA ASP A 91 13.27 -36.04 4.30
C ASP A 91 12.54 -34.75 3.88
N ILE A 92 11.32 -34.89 3.36
CA ILE A 92 10.48 -33.73 3.02
C ILE A 92 10.05 -33.00 4.29
N VAL A 93 9.67 -33.73 5.32
CA VAL A 93 9.18 -33.16 6.58
C VAL A 93 10.29 -32.53 7.41
N ASN A 94 11.47 -33.14 7.46
CA ASN A 94 12.63 -32.62 8.21
C ASN A 94 13.16 -31.30 7.66
N ASN A 95 12.97 -31.04 6.38
CA ASN A 95 13.36 -29.77 5.74
C ASN A 95 12.32 -28.66 5.95
N GLN A 96 11.15 -28.97 6.53
CA GLN A 96 10.10 -27.99 6.84
C GLN A 96 10.13 -27.65 8.33
N SER A 97 10.80 -26.57 8.68
CA SER A 97 10.83 -26.05 10.06
C SER A 97 9.53 -25.35 10.48
N SER A 98 8.57 -25.17 9.59
CA SER A 98 7.31 -24.45 9.82
C SER A 98 6.13 -25.15 9.14
N GLY A 99 4.92 -24.81 9.61
CA GLY A 99 3.67 -25.36 9.11
C GLY A 99 3.15 -26.50 10.00
N ILE A 100 1.85 -26.75 9.88
CA ILE A 100 1.14 -27.68 10.79
C ILE A 100 1.67 -29.11 10.68
N TYR A 101 2.04 -29.55 9.48
CA TYR A 101 2.59 -30.90 9.30
C TYR A 101 3.97 -31.06 9.97
N GLY A 102 4.83 -30.05 9.85
CA GLY A 102 6.12 -30.03 10.55
C GLY A 102 5.97 -29.99 12.07
N ILE A 103 5.00 -29.23 12.58
CA ILE A 103 4.67 -29.21 14.02
C ILE A 103 4.16 -30.60 14.49
N MET A 104 3.28 -31.23 13.71
CA MET A 104 2.79 -32.59 14.00
C MET A 104 3.95 -33.58 14.07
N TYR A 105 4.84 -33.56 13.09
CA TYR A 105 6.00 -34.44 13.03
C TYR A 105 6.96 -34.22 14.21
N ASN A 106 7.22 -32.98 14.58
CA ASN A 106 8.01 -32.67 15.76
C ASN A 106 7.37 -33.19 17.04
N ARG A 107 6.06 -33.11 17.19
CA ARG A 107 5.35 -33.59 18.37
C ARG A 107 5.38 -35.11 18.50
N ILE A 108 5.31 -35.86 17.40
CA ILE A 108 5.42 -37.33 17.46
C ILE A 108 6.83 -37.81 17.79
N ASN A 109 7.85 -36.95 17.63
CA ASN A 109 9.24 -37.26 17.93
C ASN A 109 9.76 -36.64 19.26
N THR A 110 8.94 -35.83 19.92
CA THR A 110 9.33 -35.16 21.17
C THR A 110 8.72 -35.87 22.37
N TRP A 111 9.59 -36.38 23.27
CA TRP A 111 9.20 -37.01 24.51
C TRP A 111 8.94 -35.98 25.60
N ASP A 112 7.84 -36.08 26.31
CA ASP A 112 7.51 -35.27 27.49
C ASP A 112 7.84 -36.09 28.76
N GLU A 113 8.93 -35.72 29.43
CA GLU A 113 9.40 -36.41 30.64
C GLU A 113 8.40 -36.28 31.78
N SER A 114 7.64 -35.20 31.86
CA SER A 114 6.66 -34.97 32.93
C SER A 114 5.46 -35.91 32.83
N LYS A 115 5.07 -36.22 31.60
CA LYS A 115 3.91 -37.07 31.31
C LYS A 115 4.29 -38.51 30.93
N GLN A 116 5.58 -38.80 30.79
CA GLN A 116 6.12 -40.09 30.35
C GLN A 116 5.48 -40.60 29.05
N GLN A 117 5.30 -39.71 28.08
CA GLN A 117 4.73 -40.01 26.78
C GLN A 117 5.25 -39.04 25.71
N TYR A 118 5.08 -39.36 24.43
CA TYR A 118 5.30 -38.43 23.36
C TYR A 118 4.24 -37.31 23.35
N LEU A 119 4.58 -36.13 22.91
CA LEU A 119 3.65 -35.00 22.83
C LEU A 119 2.46 -35.27 21.93
N LEU A 120 2.62 -36.15 20.95
CA LEU A 120 1.56 -36.68 20.10
C LEU A 120 1.86 -38.16 19.82
N GLU A 121 0.87 -39.02 19.98
CA GLU A 121 1.01 -40.41 19.66
C GLU A 121 1.18 -40.65 18.16
N ASN A 122 2.13 -41.47 17.75
CA ASN A 122 2.39 -41.74 16.33
C ASN A 122 1.44 -42.81 15.78
N THR A 123 0.14 -42.59 15.92
CA THR A 123 -0.92 -43.42 15.32
C THR A 123 -1.63 -42.61 14.22
N TYR A 124 -2.19 -43.29 13.22
CA TYR A 124 -2.96 -42.62 12.18
C TYR A 124 -4.11 -41.79 12.76
N ALA A 125 -4.82 -42.32 13.74
CA ALA A 125 -5.94 -41.65 14.39
C ALA A 125 -5.50 -40.35 15.10
N ALA A 126 -4.39 -40.40 15.87
CA ALA A 126 -3.89 -39.23 16.57
C ALA A 126 -3.42 -38.12 15.60
N ARG A 127 -2.69 -38.52 14.56
CA ARG A 127 -2.26 -37.57 13.51
C ARG A 127 -3.44 -36.98 12.75
N HIS A 128 -4.42 -37.79 12.38
CA HIS A 128 -5.63 -37.31 11.70
C HIS A 128 -6.41 -36.34 12.58
N ASN A 129 -6.63 -36.64 13.84
CA ASN A 129 -7.32 -35.77 14.78
C ASN A 129 -6.59 -34.44 14.96
N PHE A 130 -5.26 -34.48 15.08
CA PHE A 130 -4.43 -33.27 15.13
C PHE A 130 -4.62 -32.38 13.92
N LEU A 131 -4.61 -32.92 12.69
CA LEU A 131 -4.86 -32.16 11.47
C LEU A 131 -6.28 -31.58 11.43
N MET A 132 -7.28 -32.35 11.87
CA MET A 132 -8.67 -31.90 11.88
C MET A 132 -8.94 -30.79 12.90
N GLU A 133 -8.26 -30.79 14.04
CA GLU A 133 -8.32 -29.67 14.99
C GLU A 133 -7.83 -28.36 14.31
N HIS A 134 -6.76 -28.42 13.51
CA HIS A 134 -6.25 -27.28 12.79
C HIS A 134 -7.08 -26.92 11.56
N ALA A 135 -7.80 -27.86 10.98
CA ALA A 135 -8.75 -27.60 9.90
C ALA A 135 -9.89 -26.67 10.34
N ALA A 136 -10.32 -26.77 11.61
CA ALA A 136 -11.35 -25.91 12.17
C ALA A 136 -10.86 -24.47 12.48
N ALA A 137 -9.55 -24.27 12.64
CA ALA A 137 -8.94 -22.97 12.93
C ALA A 137 -8.75 -22.13 11.66
N ASN A 138 -9.85 -21.77 11.01
CA ASN A 138 -9.82 -20.98 9.78
C ASN A 138 -9.82 -19.49 10.09
N THR A 139 -8.64 -18.86 10.02
CA THR A 139 -8.48 -17.43 10.27
C THR A 139 -8.53 -16.65 8.95
N ASP A 140 -9.47 -15.73 8.85
CA ASP A 140 -9.49 -14.77 7.73
C ASP A 140 -8.50 -13.63 8.01
N TRP A 141 -7.29 -13.77 7.47
CA TRP A 141 -6.24 -12.76 7.61
C TRP A 141 -6.56 -11.47 6.89
N PHE A 142 -7.33 -11.52 5.81
CA PHE A 142 -7.75 -10.30 5.12
C PHE A 142 -8.73 -9.50 5.98
N ASP A 143 -9.62 -10.17 6.69
CA ASP A 143 -10.57 -9.51 7.61
C ASP A 143 -9.87 -8.88 8.82
N LEU A 144 -8.78 -9.50 9.29
CA LEU A 144 -7.99 -8.99 10.42
C LEU A 144 -7.05 -7.85 10.04
N LEU A 145 -6.46 -7.87 8.84
CA LEU A 145 -5.40 -6.95 8.45
C LEU A 145 -5.90 -5.77 7.62
N PHE A 146 -7.01 -5.93 6.91
CA PHE A 146 -7.53 -4.92 5.99
C PHE A 146 -8.91 -4.42 6.40
N THR A 147 -9.18 -3.18 6.04
CA THR A 147 -10.48 -2.54 6.26
C THR A 147 -10.97 -1.85 5.00
N ASN A 148 -12.29 -1.72 4.88
CA ASN A 148 -12.85 -0.84 3.86
C ASN A 148 -12.53 0.60 4.23
N SER A 149 -12.00 1.37 3.28
CA SER A 149 -11.62 2.75 3.53
C SER A 149 -12.15 3.69 2.45
N ILE A 150 -12.43 4.92 2.85
CA ILE A 150 -12.81 6.00 1.95
C ILE A 150 -11.82 7.13 2.17
N MET A 151 -10.88 7.26 1.23
CA MET A 151 -10.01 8.43 1.15
C MET A 151 -10.83 9.61 0.63
N ASN A 152 -10.68 10.76 1.24
CA ASN A 152 -11.25 12.00 0.76
C ASN A 152 -10.18 13.09 0.68
N GLU A 153 -10.22 13.82 -0.42
CA GLU A 153 -9.31 14.93 -0.69
C GLU A 153 -10.12 16.13 -1.17
N HIS A 154 -9.89 17.27 -0.55
CA HIS A 154 -10.57 18.52 -0.87
C HIS A 154 -9.53 19.60 -1.15
N THR A 155 -9.66 20.30 -2.25
CA THR A 155 -8.79 21.42 -2.60
C THR A 155 -9.62 22.63 -2.97
N LEU A 156 -9.35 23.73 -2.32
CA LEU A 156 -9.92 25.05 -2.64
C LEU A 156 -8.80 25.95 -3.16
N SER A 157 -8.98 26.55 -4.33
CA SER A 157 -8.01 27.48 -4.86
C SER A 157 -8.66 28.78 -5.34
N VAL A 158 -7.92 29.86 -5.21
CA VAL A 158 -8.31 31.19 -5.65
C VAL A 158 -7.20 31.76 -6.53
N SER A 159 -7.57 32.17 -7.72
CA SER A 159 -6.68 32.85 -8.66
C SER A 159 -7.22 34.24 -9.01
N SER A 160 -6.41 35.27 -8.86
CA SER A 160 -6.77 36.65 -9.22
C SER A 160 -5.54 37.38 -9.70
N GLY A 161 -5.74 38.49 -10.42
CA GLY A 161 -4.62 39.31 -10.79
C GLY A 161 -4.99 40.55 -11.57
N SER A 162 -4.07 41.49 -11.54
CA SER A 162 -4.00 42.69 -12.41
C SER A 162 -2.82 42.53 -13.36
N GLN A 163 -2.60 43.52 -14.23
CA GLN A 163 -1.41 43.57 -15.11
C GLN A 163 -0.09 43.52 -14.31
N LYS A 164 -0.06 44.11 -13.11
CA LYS A 164 1.15 44.23 -12.28
C LYS A 164 1.29 43.15 -11.20
N SER A 165 0.21 42.50 -10.77
CA SER A 165 0.27 41.52 -9.69
C SER A 165 -0.69 40.38 -10.00
N LYS A 166 -0.20 39.15 -9.92
CA LYS A 166 -0.97 37.91 -10.14
C LYS A 166 -0.77 36.99 -8.96
N SER A 167 -1.88 36.65 -8.27
CA SER A 167 -1.87 35.87 -7.05
C SER A 167 -2.61 34.52 -7.24
N TYR A 168 -2.03 33.48 -6.71
CA TYR A 168 -2.64 32.16 -6.61
C TYR A 168 -2.52 31.66 -5.15
N ILE A 169 -3.62 31.21 -4.61
CA ILE A 169 -3.69 30.63 -3.25
C ILE A 169 -4.41 29.30 -3.38
N SER A 170 -3.88 28.24 -2.76
CA SER A 170 -4.59 26.97 -2.62
C SER A 170 -4.51 26.43 -1.20
N LEU A 171 -5.57 25.76 -0.79
CA LEU A 171 -5.70 25.03 0.48
C LEU A 171 -6.16 23.61 0.13
N GLY A 172 -5.38 22.61 0.54
CA GLY A 172 -5.68 21.22 0.36
C GLY A 172 -5.88 20.51 1.72
N PHE A 173 -6.83 19.61 1.77
CA PHE A 173 -7.07 18.71 2.88
C PHE A 173 -7.20 17.30 2.36
N LEU A 174 -6.37 16.38 2.85
CA LEU A 174 -6.43 14.95 2.59
C LEU A 174 -6.68 14.20 3.89
N ASN A 175 -7.68 13.34 3.89
CA ASN A 175 -7.88 12.32 4.90
C ASN A 175 -7.87 10.95 4.21
N ASP A 176 -6.85 10.18 4.47
CA ASP A 176 -6.69 8.81 3.98
C ASP A 176 -6.60 7.86 5.18
N PRO A 177 -7.69 7.17 5.52
CA PRO A 177 -7.68 6.20 6.62
C PRO A 177 -6.87 4.93 6.31
N GLY A 178 -6.27 4.85 5.11
CA GLY A 178 -5.48 3.67 4.74
C GLY A 178 -6.33 2.45 4.39
N TRP A 179 -5.67 1.40 3.98
CA TRP A 179 -6.27 0.11 3.65
C TRP A 179 -6.00 -0.95 4.70
N THR A 180 -4.89 -0.84 5.40
CA THR A 180 -4.51 -1.71 6.51
C THR A 180 -5.01 -1.15 7.83
N VAL A 181 -5.26 -2.03 8.79
CA VAL A 181 -5.66 -1.63 10.15
C VAL A 181 -4.57 -0.75 10.76
N ALA A 182 -4.97 0.36 11.38
CA ALA A 182 -4.13 1.36 12.03
C ALA A 182 -3.28 2.25 11.09
N ASP A 183 -3.40 2.12 9.77
CA ASP A 183 -2.77 3.06 8.84
C ASP A 183 -3.69 4.26 8.59
N LYS A 184 -3.15 5.47 8.76
CA LYS A 184 -3.91 6.71 8.55
C LYS A 184 -3.00 7.86 8.18
N VAL A 185 -3.33 8.56 7.10
CA VAL A 185 -2.66 9.79 6.69
C VAL A 185 -3.63 10.95 6.67
N ASN A 186 -3.32 12.00 7.42
CA ASN A 186 -3.98 13.30 7.32
C ASN A 186 -2.97 14.32 6.84
N ARG A 187 -3.31 15.08 5.80
CA ARG A 187 -2.44 16.10 5.24
C ARG A 187 -3.21 17.39 5.00
N ILE A 188 -2.64 18.48 5.46
CA ILE A 188 -3.09 19.83 5.13
C ILE A 188 -1.97 20.47 4.32
N THR A 189 -2.31 21.01 3.17
CA THR A 189 -1.39 21.73 2.29
C THR A 189 -1.87 23.14 2.09
N MET A 190 -0.95 24.09 2.09
CA MET A 190 -1.22 25.48 1.77
C MET A 190 -0.15 25.98 0.80
N ASN A 191 -0.59 26.55 -0.31
CA ASN A 191 0.31 27.15 -1.27
C ASN A 191 -0.13 28.60 -1.54
N PHE A 192 0.84 29.50 -1.51
CA PHE A 192 0.65 30.91 -1.87
C PHE A 192 1.72 31.31 -2.85
N ARG A 193 1.29 31.87 -3.96
CA ARG A 193 2.17 32.42 -4.97
C ARG A 193 1.69 33.78 -5.41
N ASN A 194 2.60 34.73 -5.44
CA ASN A 194 2.37 36.06 -6.00
C ASN A 194 3.49 36.42 -6.96
N ASP A 195 3.14 36.69 -8.21
CA ASP A 195 4.05 37.16 -9.23
C ASP A 195 3.78 38.68 -9.38
N TYR A 196 4.78 39.51 -9.07
CA TYR A 196 4.67 40.98 -9.14
C TYR A 196 5.66 41.54 -10.16
N GLN A 197 5.17 42.34 -11.07
CA GLN A 197 5.98 43.05 -12.10
C GLN A 197 6.37 44.42 -11.58
N LEU A 198 7.65 44.59 -11.27
CA LEU A 198 8.18 45.83 -10.69
C LEU A 198 8.30 46.97 -11.71
N ASN A 199 8.56 46.67 -13.00
CA ASN A 199 8.75 47.64 -14.04
C ASN A 199 8.33 47.06 -15.39
N ASP A 200 7.80 47.92 -16.28
CA ASP A 200 7.37 47.53 -17.63
C ASP A 200 8.54 47.35 -18.60
N LYS A 201 9.79 47.60 -18.16
CA LYS A 201 11.01 47.60 -18.99
C LYS A 201 12.01 46.47 -18.66
N ILE A 202 11.64 45.51 -17.79
CA ILE A 202 12.49 44.36 -17.46
C ILE A 202 11.71 43.09 -17.75
#